data_ffd1613752cae7e465b07fc14b581b2f
#
_entry.id   ffd1613752cae7e465b07fc14b581b2f
#
_cell.length_a   1.000
_cell.length_b   1.000
_cell.length_c   1.000
_cell.angle_alpha   90.00
_cell.angle_beta   90.00
_cell.angle_gamma   90.00
#
_symmetry.space_group_name_H-M   'P 1'
#
loop_
_entity.id
_entity.type
_entity.pdbx_description
1 polymer ?
#
loop_
_entity_poly.entity_id
_entity_poly.type
_entity_poly.pdbx_seq_one_letter_code
_entity_poly.pdbx_strand_id
1 'polypeptide(L)'
;MSKRNSSTKILNKKSLSILASILLLGLVIIGGVKLFTGNNAHSLGNKVTQVSDYKPTDDEKKYLKSKFDGLSATNSDTIAYIYAPGTQLDEPVVQTKDNSTYLDKTFEGGNKPLFGTVFMDTDNKKDFSDRLTWLFGHARGSQVEDHRMFNDVNYYSDQSFFDKHKYVVVETPQRKYYYEAFAMVIVPEDTAFYRTSFKDDKDFKEQLDIIYDTADVKNKDLKVSASDKYLV
;
A
#
# COMPACT_ATOMS: atom_id res chain seq x y z
N MET A 1 47.33 -49.53 19.76
CA MET A 1 47.11 -48.07 19.92
C MET A 1 46.57 -47.55 18.59
N SER A 2 45.28 -47.38 18.48
CA SER A 2 44.65 -46.84 17.28
C SER A 2 43.83 -45.61 17.70
N LYS A 3 44.21 -44.44 17.21
CA LYS A 3 43.50 -43.18 17.44
C LYS A 3 42.31 -43.08 16.50
N ARG A 4 41.09 -43.11 17.03
CA ARG A 4 39.85 -42.75 16.31
C ARG A 4 39.83 -41.23 16.12
N ASN A 5 39.95 -40.79 14.89
CA ASN A 5 39.58 -39.43 14.49
C ASN A 5 38.08 -39.29 14.37
N SER A 6 37.48 -38.59 15.28
CA SER A 6 36.08 -38.16 15.21
C SER A 6 36.00 -36.92 14.36
N SER A 7 35.58 -37.08 13.11
CA SER A 7 35.23 -35.95 12.22
C SER A 7 33.85 -35.44 12.60
N THR A 8 33.82 -34.38 13.39
CA THR A 8 32.59 -33.62 13.63
C THR A 8 32.23 -32.86 12.34
N LYS A 9 31.25 -33.35 11.59
CA LYS A 9 30.63 -32.60 10.48
C LYS A 9 29.92 -31.40 11.07
N ILE A 10 30.51 -30.23 10.91
CA ILE A 10 29.86 -28.95 11.13
C ILE A 10 28.82 -28.82 10.04
N LEU A 11 27.56 -29.03 10.37
CA LEU A 11 26.42 -28.68 9.52
C LEU A 11 26.41 -27.13 9.42
N ASN A 12 26.86 -26.63 8.29
CA ASN A 12 26.68 -25.24 7.91
C ASN A 12 25.17 -25.03 7.74
N LYS A 13 24.52 -24.50 8.76
CA LYS A 13 23.20 -23.90 8.64
C LYS A 13 23.34 -22.69 7.72
N LYS A 14 23.19 -22.91 6.41
CA LYS A 14 22.80 -21.82 5.52
C LYS A 14 21.41 -21.39 6.01
N SER A 15 21.39 -20.35 6.81
CA SER A 15 20.15 -19.64 7.06
C SER A 15 19.62 -19.20 5.71
N LEU A 16 18.49 -19.78 5.32
CA LEU A 16 17.68 -19.31 4.24
C LEU A 16 17.08 -17.99 4.74
N SER A 17 17.82 -16.88 4.55
CA SER A 17 17.23 -15.56 4.69
C SER A 17 16.26 -15.41 3.52
N ILE A 18 14.99 -15.59 3.79
CA ILE A 18 13.93 -15.16 2.91
C ILE A 18 14.06 -13.63 2.87
N LEU A 19 14.61 -13.10 1.79
CA LEU A 19 14.60 -11.68 1.48
C LEU A 19 13.13 -11.31 1.21
N ALA A 20 12.42 -10.91 2.25
CA ALA A 20 11.16 -10.21 2.10
C ALA A 20 11.53 -8.80 1.60
N SER A 21 11.36 -8.55 0.31
CA SER A 21 11.48 -7.21 -0.25
C SER A 21 10.22 -6.45 0.14
N ILE A 22 10.35 -5.36 0.90
CA ILE A 22 9.25 -4.43 1.14
C ILE A 22 9.07 -3.60 -0.12
N LEU A 23 7.92 -3.76 -0.77
CA LEU A 23 7.53 -2.95 -1.90
C LEU A 23 6.87 -1.68 -1.35
N LEU A 24 7.58 -0.56 -1.42
CA LEU A 24 7.06 0.76 -1.04
C LEU A 24 6.54 1.46 -2.29
N LEU A 25 5.22 1.47 -2.47
CA LEU A 25 4.58 2.33 -3.44
C LEU A 25 4.21 3.63 -2.74
N GLY A 26 5.02 4.67 -2.94
CA GLY A 26 4.69 6.00 -2.44
C GLY A 26 3.60 6.62 -3.29
N LEU A 27 2.47 6.94 -2.67
CA LEU A 27 1.33 7.57 -3.31
C LEU A 27 1.10 8.96 -2.72
N VAL A 28 0.96 9.96 -3.58
CA VAL A 28 0.65 11.34 -3.17
C VAL A 28 -0.84 11.58 -3.34
N ILE A 29 -1.50 12.06 -2.29
CA ILE A 29 -2.79 12.72 -2.46
C ILE A 29 -2.53 14.12 -3.04
N ILE A 30 -2.79 14.26 -4.33
CA ILE A 30 -3.03 15.58 -4.87
C ILE A 30 -4.47 15.93 -4.52
N GLY A 31 -4.64 16.81 -3.53
CA GLY A 31 -5.96 17.21 -3.05
C GLY A 31 -6.79 17.73 -4.20
N GLY A 32 -7.71 16.92 -4.69
CA GLY A 32 -8.64 17.39 -5.68
C GLY A 32 -9.47 16.29 -6.32
N VAL A 33 -10.77 16.32 -6.12
CA VAL A 33 -11.72 15.51 -6.88
C VAL A 33 -12.62 16.40 -7.70
N LYS A 34 -12.60 16.23 -9.02
CA LYS A 34 -13.76 16.51 -9.84
C LYS A 34 -14.49 15.20 -10.10
N LEU A 35 -15.77 15.19 -9.79
CA LEU A 35 -16.71 14.09 -9.92
C LEU A 35 -16.45 13.20 -11.14
N PHE A 36 -16.32 11.92 -10.88
CA PHE A 36 -16.27 10.88 -11.88
C PHE A 36 -17.67 10.29 -12.08
N THR A 37 -18.28 10.58 -13.20
CA THR A 37 -19.35 9.78 -13.74
C THR A 37 -18.87 9.23 -15.07
N GLY A 38 -18.54 7.93 -15.12
CA GLY A 38 -18.22 7.25 -16.37
C GLY A 38 -16.98 6.35 -16.37
N ASN A 39 -17.16 5.17 -16.90
CA ASN A 39 -16.23 4.05 -17.01
C ASN A 39 -15.07 4.29 -17.99
N ASN A 40 -14.15 5.22 -17.76
CA ASN A 40 -12.95 5.33 -18.59
C ASN A 40 -11.73 5.80 -17.81
N ALA A 41 -10.77 4.92 -17.62
CA ALA A 41 -9.46 5.19 -17.02
C ALA A 41 -8.69 6.35 -17.72
N HIS A 42 -8.95 6.60 -19.00
CA HIS A 42 -8.34 7.69 -19.78
C HIS A 42 -8.76 9.10 -19.36
N SER A 43 -9.80 9.26 -18.54
CA SER A 43 -10.28 10.58 -18.12
C SER A 43 -9.73 11.03 -16.75
N LEU A 44 -9.01 10.16 -16.01
CA LEU A 44 -8.43 10.49 -14.70
C LEU A 44 -7.31 11.53 -14.83
N GLY A 45 -6.42 11.39 -15.79
CA GLY A 45 -5.25 12.26 -15.96
C GLY A 45 -5.53 13.74 -16.22
N ASN A 46 -6.74 14.11 -16.68
CA ASN A 46 -7.10 15.49 -16.98
C ASN A 46 -7.95 16.17 -15.89
N LYS A 47 -8.19 15.53 -14.74
CA LYS A 47 -9.16 16.01 -13.74
C LYS A 47 -8.67 16.06 -12.31
N VAL A 48 -7.40 15.85 -12.06
CA VAL A 48 -6.81 16.07 -10.71
C VAL A 48 -6.64 17.56 -10.50
N THR A 49 -7.71 18.23 -10.14
CA THR A 49 -7.67 19.61 -9.65
C THR A 49 -7.81 19.56 -8.14
N GLN A 50 -6.99 20.32 -7.44
CA GLN A 50 -7.08 20.46 -5.98
C GLN A 50 -8.52 20.71 -5.55
N VAL A 51 -9.08 19.86 -4.70
CA VAL A 51 -10.39 20.05 -4.10
C VAL A 51 -10.20 20.11 -2.59
N SER A 52 -10.00 21.31 -2.08
CA SER A 52 -10.06 21.57 -0.65
C SER A 52 -11.41 21.23 -0.03
N ASP A 53 -12.48 21.14 -0.84
CA ASP A 53 -13.88 21.06 -0.39
C ASP A 53 -14.62 19.83 -0.95
N TYR A 54 -13.94 18.71 -1.22
CA TYR A 54 -14.63 17.50 -1.65
C TYR A 54 -15.66 17.03 -0.62
N LYS A 55 -16.90 16.95 -1.08
CA LYS A 55 -18.02 16.35 -0.33
C LYS A 55 -18.62 15.24 -1.19
N PRO A 56 -18.74 14.00 -0.66
CA PRO A 56 -19.41 12.93 -1.37
C PRO A 56 -20.84 13.31 -1.69
N THR A 57 -21.30 12.98 -2.91
CA THR A 57 -22.71 13.08 -3.29
C THR A 57 -23.54 12.09 -2.49
N ASP A 58 -24.86 12.26 -2.47
CA ASP A 58 -25.75 11.33 -1.76
C ASP A 58 -25.73 9.94 -2.39
N ASP A 59 -25.60 9.85 -3.72
CA ASP A 59 -25.43 8.56 -4.41
C ASP A 59 -24.10 7.89 -4.05
N GLU A 60 -23.03 8.66 -3.94
CA GLU A 60 -21.74 8.12 -3.49
C GLU A 60 -21.79 7.65 -2.04
N LYS A 61 -22.42 8.40 -1.15
CA LYS A 61 -22.62 7.97 0.26
C LYS A 61 -23.42 6.67 0.33
N LYS A 62 -24.50 6.56 -0.47
CA LYS A 62 -25.33 5.34 -0.53
C LYS A 62 -24.51 4.15 -1.05
N TYR A 63 -23.73 4.35 -2.10
CA TYR A 63 -22.83 3.32 -2.63
C TYR A 63 -21.81 2.86 -1.58
N LEU A 64 -21.09 3.81 -0.97
CA LEU A 64 -20.06 3.50 0.04
C LEU A 64 -20.70 2.77 1.24
N LYS A 65 -21.85 3.27 1.72
CA LYS A 65 -22.55 2.60 2.81
C LYS A 65 -22.88 1.14 2.46
N SER A 66 -23.48 0.89 1.30
CA SER A 66 -23.85 -0.47 0.88
C SER A 66 -22.64 -1.39 0.75
N LYS A 67 -21.52 -0.87 0.14
CA LYS A 67 -20.28 -1.62 0.00
C LYS A 67 -19.71 -2.01 1.36
N PHE A 68 -19.59 -1.04 2.28
CA PHE A 68 -18.97 -1.26 3.58
C PHE A 68 -19.86 -2.02 4.55
N ASP A 69 -21.18 -1.95 4.44
CA ASP A 69 -22.10 -2.85 5.16
C ASP A 69 -21.80 -4.32 4.78
N GLY A 70 -21.61 -4.62 3.49
CA GLY A 70 -21.26 -5.96 3.02
C GLY A 70 -19.86 -6.42 3.46
N LEU A 71 -18.87 -5.57 3.30
CA LEU A 71 -17.49 -5.88 3.73
C LEU A 71 -17.40 -6.12 5.23
N SER A 72 -18.03 -5.26 6.04
CA SER A 72 -18.02 -5.36 7.49
C SER A 72 -18.80 -6.58 8.00
N ALA A 73 -19.81 -7.04 7.26
CA ALA A 73 -20.50 -8.28 7.56
C ALA A 73 -19.60 -9.51 7.39
N THR A 74 -18.63 -9.46 6.45
CA THR A 74 -17.62 -10.50 6.25
C THR A 74 -16.47 -10.36 7.26
N ASN A 75 -16.00 -9.13 7.49
CA ASN A 75 -14.89 -8.85 8.39
C ASN A 75 -15.08 -7.47 9.06
N SER A 76 -15.37 -7.49 10.37
CA SER A 76 -15.64 -6.28 11.18
C SER A 76 -14.40 -5.35 11.33
N ASP A 77 -13.19 -5.84 11.01
CA ASP A 77 -11.97 -5.06 11.06
C ASP A 77 -11.79 -4.19 9.80
N THR A 78 -12.73 -4.26 8.84
CA THR A 78 -12.67 -3.49 7.59
C THR A 78 -12.76 -1.99 7.84
N ILE A 79 -11.79 -1.25 7.29
CA ILE A 79 -11.72 0.21 7.39
C ILE A 79 -11.77 0.91 6.03
N ALA A 80 -11.28 0.24 4.99
CA ALA A 80 -11.17 0.81 3.65
C ALA A 80 -11.19 -0.27 2.57
N TYR A 81 -11.15 0.19 1.32
CA TYR A 81 -10.99 -0.64 0.13
C TYR A 81 -10.02 0.08 -0.82
N ILE A 82 -9.00 -0.60 -1.33
CA ILE A 82 -7.99 -0.04 -2.23
C ILE A 82 -8.07 -0.69 -3.61
N TYR A 83 -8.00 0.13 -4.65
CA TYR A 83 -7.88 -0.39 -6.02
C TYR A 83 -7.09 0.57 -6.93
N ALA A 84 -6.47 0.02 -7.98
CA ALA A 84 -5.78 0.78 -9.00
C ALA A 84 -6.46 0.56 -10.35
N PRO A 85 -7.11 1.58 -10.94
CA PRO A 85 -7.83 1.45 -12.20
C PRO A 85 -6.95 0.93 -13.34
N GLY A 86 -7.41 -0.12 -14.03
CA GLY A 86 -6.70 -0.76 -15.15
C GLY A 86 -5.66 -1.79 -14.72
N THR A 87 -5.60 -2.13 -13.43
CA THR A 87 -4.82 -3.24 -12.86
C THR A 87 -5.75 -4.22 -12.16
N GLN A 88 -5.19 -5.27 -11.59
CA GLN A 88 -5.91 -6.25 -10.76
C GLN A 88 -5.83 -5.93 -9.25
N LEU A 89 -5.18 -4.83 -8.86
CA LEU A 89 -5.22 -4.40 -7.47
C LEU A 89 -6.65 -3.97 -7.11
N ASP A 90 -7.31 -4.76 -6.27
CA ASP A 90 -8.72 -4.59 -5.88
C ASP A 90 -8.98 -5.32 -4.56
N GLU A 91 -8.62 -4.68 -3.42
CA GLU A 91 -8.49 -5.35 -2.13
C GLU A 91 -9.17 -4.61 -0.97
N PRO A 92 -9.83 -5.33 -0.03
CA PRO A 92 -10.25 -4.76 1.23
C PRO A 92 -9.06 -4.43 2.11
N VAL A 93 -9.18 -3.38 2.92
CA VAL A 93 -8.18 -2.95 3.89
C VAL A 93 -8.75 -3.08 5.29
N VAL A 94 -8.02 -3.73 6.17
CA VAL A 94 -8.39 -3.94 7.58
C VAL A 94 -7.42 -3.23 8.52
N GLN A 95 -7.81 -3.07 9.80
CA GLN A 95 -6.90 -2.61 10.85
C GLN A 95 -7.25 -3.26 12.19
N THR A 96 -6.24 -3.78 12.87
CA THR A 96 -6.35 -4.37 14.22
C THR A 96 -5.49 -3.63 15.25
N LYS A 97 -5.27 -4.27 16.39
CA LYS A 97 -4.42 -3.77 17.48
C LYS A 97 -2.92 -4.00 17.24
N ASP A 98 -2.56 -4.78 16.24
CA ASP A 98 -1.20 -5.19 15.94
C ASP A 98 -0.99 -5.28 14.41
N ASN A 99 0.27 -5.25 14.01
CA ASN A 99 0.71 -5.34 12.61
C ASN A 99 1.08 -6.78 12.20
N SER A 100 0.61 -7.80 12.91
CA SER A 100 0.96 -9.21 12.66
C SER A 100 -0.24 -10.09 12.31
N THR A 101 -1.42 -9.79 12.86
CA THR A 101 -2.63 -10.61 12.71
C THR A 101 -2.96 -10.89 11.25
N TYR A 102 -2.88 -9.90 10.37
CA TYR A 102 -3.26 -10.01 8.96
C TYR A 102 -2.10 -10.34 8.01
N LEU A 103 -0.95 -10.70 8.54
CA LEU A 103 0.13 -11.28 7.72
C LEU A 103 -0.28 -12.63 7.13
N ASP A 104 -1.01 -13.44 7.90
CA ASP A 104 -1.45 -14.78 7.48
C ASP A 104 -2.98 -14.99 7.54
N LYS A 105 -3.73 -14.07 8.17
CA LYS A 105 -5.18 -14.14 8.26
C LYS A 105 -5.82 -13.59 7.00
N THR A 106 -6.61 -14.42 6.31
CA THR A 106 -7.36 -13.98 5.13
C THR A 106 -8.57 -13.13 5.50
N PHE A 107 -9.07 -12.34 4.56
CA PHE A 107 -10.21 -11.44 4.78
C PHE A 107 -11.48 -12.19 5.22
N GLU A 108 -11.74 -13.34 4.63
CA GLU A 108 -12.89 -14.20 4.93
C GLU A 108 -12.71 -15.02 6.21
N GLY A 109 -11.54 -14.94 6.85
CA GLY A 109 -11.16 -15.73 8.01
C GLY A 109 -10.30 -16.94 7.65
N GLY A 110 -9.71 -17.55 8.67
CA GLY A 110 -8.71 -18.61 8.51
C GLY A 110 -7.29 -18.07 8.42
N ASN A 111 -6.32 -18.95 8.66
CA ASN A 111 -4.89 -18.66 8.58
C ASN A 111 -4.26 -19.46 7.46
N LYS A 112 -3.56 -18.78 6.59
CA LYS A 112 -2.84 -19.38 5.49
C LYS A 112 -1.54 -18.61 5.27
N PRO A 113 -0.38 -19.22 5.53
CA PRO A 113 0.91 -18.56 5.36
C PRO A 113 1.04 -17.91 3.99
N LEU A 114 1.53 -16.65 3.94
CA LEU A 114 1.66 -15.83 2.74
C LEU A 114 0.34 -15.42 2.07
N PHE A 115 -0.80 -15.71 2.68
CA PHE A 115 -2.13 -15.31 2.21
C PHE A 115 -2.83 -14.48 3.28
N GLY A 116 -2.31 -13.31 3.53
CA GLY A 116 -2.89 -12.35 4.46
C GLY A 116 -4.02 -11.53 3.84
N THR A 117 -4.21 -10.38 4.41
CA THR A 117 -5.10 -9.32 3.92
C THR A 117 -4.32 -8.01 3.93
N VAL A 118 -4.63 -7.08 3.04
CA VAL A 118 -4.07 -5.73 3.13
C VAL A 118 -4.51 -5.07 4.43
N PHE A 119 -3.58 -4.55 5.21
CA PHE A 119 -3.89 -3.92 6.49
C PHE A 119 -3.17 -2.59 6.70
N MET A 120 -3.81 -1.71 7.44
CA MET A 120 -3.24 -0.42 7.84
C MET A 120 -2.44 -0.59 9.14
N ASP A 121 -1.34 0.14 9.22
CA ASP A 121 -0.53 0.24 10.43
C ASP A 121 -1.37 0.67 11.65
N THR A 122 -1.09 0.06 12.82
CA THR A 122 -1.83 0.33 14.06
C THR A 122 -1.70 1.75 14.58
N ASP A 123 -0.59 2.43 14.25
CA ASP A 123 -0.33 3.82 14.65
C ASP A 123 -1.07 4.82 13.75
N ASN A 124 -1.57 4.38 12.59
CA ASN A 124 -2.32 5.24 11.69
C ASN A 124 -3.80 5.32 12.05
N LYS A 125 -4.39 6.47 11.75
CA LYS A 125 -5.82 6.72 11.96
C LYS A 125 -6.66 6.12 10.84
N LYS A 126 -7.72 5.43 11.23
CA LYS A 126 -8.65 4.73 10.32
C LYS A 126 -9.29 5.62 9.26
N ASP A 127 -9.32 6.93 9.48
CA ASP A 127 -9.93 7.92 8.59
C ASP A 127 -8.95 8.48 7.56
N PHE A 128 -7.73 7.96 7.47
CA PHE A 128 -6.67 8.43 6.57
C PHE A 128 -6.33 9.92 6.77
N SER A 129 -6.51 10.46 7.97
CA SER A 129 -6.22 11.87 8.28
C SER A 129 -4.73 12.14 8.52
N ASP A 130 -3.91 11.12 8.71
CA ASP A 130 -2.48 11.27 8.92
C ASP A 130 -1.76 11.84 7.69
N ARG A 131 -0.59 12.40 7.91
CA ARG A 131 0.27 12.91 6.82
C ARG A 131 0.88 11.78 5.99
N LEU A 132 1.20 10.66 6.65
CA LEU A 132 1.71 9.45 6.05
C LEU A 132 0.94 8.25 6.60
N THR A 133 0.29 7.51 5.74
CA THR A 133 -0.43 6.30 6.07
C THR A 133 0.32 5.09 5.51
N TRP A 134 0.55 4.09 6.33
CA TRP A 134 1.18 2.83 5.94
C TRP A 134 0.14 1.74 5.73
N LEU A 135 0.17 1.13 4.56
CA LEU A 135 -0.57 -0.10 4.28
C LEU A 135 0.42 -1.24 4.01
N PHE A 136 0.16 -2.38 4.61
CA PHE A 136 0.95 -3.58 4.46
C PHE A 136 0.17 -4.68 3.74
N GLY A 137 0.85 -5.49 2.98
CA GLY A 137 0.28 -6.65 2.30
C GLY A 137 1.37 -7.43 1.60
N HIS A 138 1.21 -8.75 1.49
CA HIS A 138 2.18 -9.55 0.76
C HIS A 138 2.20 -9.20 -0.73
N ALA A 139 3.40 -9.12 -1.29
CA ALA A 139 3.67 -9.03 -2.72
C ALA A 139 4.50 -10.25 -3.13
N ARG A 140 3.83 -11.35 -3.44
CA ARG A 140 4.45 -12.69 -3.62
C ARG A 140 5.16 -12.86 -4.96
N GLY A 141 5.05 -11.87 -5.85
CA GLY A 141 5.73 -11.85 -7.12
C GLY A 141 5.41 -13.06 -8.00
N SER A 142 6.43 -13.59 -8.66
CA SER A 142 6.30 -14.75 -9.54
C SER A 142 6.12 -16.10 -8.81
N GLN A 143 6.11 -16.12 -7.48
CA GLN A 143 5.96 -17.37 -6.73
C GLN A 143 4.52 -17.89 -6.74
N VAL A 144 3.54 -17.02 -6.92
CA VAL A 144 2.12 -17.35 -6.94
C VAL A 144 1.43 -16.50 -8.01
N GLU A 145 0.86 -17.17 -9.00
CA GLU A 145 0.06 -16.52 -10.05
C GLU A 145 -1.34 -16.20 -9.52
N ASP A 146 -1.44 -15.24 -8.62
CA ASP A 146 -2.71 -14.65 -8.22
C ASP A 146 -2.55 -13.13 -8.05
N HIS A 147 -3.65 -12.42 -8.06
CA HIS A 147 -3.68 -10.96 -8.02
C HIS A 147 -4.01 -10.41 -6.62
N ARG A 148 -3.94 -11.25 -5.59
CA ARG A 148 -4.33 -10.87 -4.23
C ARG A 148 -3.29 -9.99 -3.54
N MET A 149 -3.80 -9.17 -2.63
CA MET A 149 -3.02 -8.20 -1.84
C MET A 149 -2.20 -7.28 -2.75
N PHE A 150 -0.92 -7.11 -2.47
CA PHE A 150 -0.05 -6.24 -3.26
C PHE A 150 0.74 -6.97 -4.35
N ASN A 151 0.28 -8.17 -4.76
CA ASN A 151 1.01 -8.93 -5.77
C ASN A 151 1.21 -8.15 -7.08
N ASP A 152 0.19 -7.44 -7.54
CA ASP A 152 0.25 -6.62 -8.76
C ASP A 152 1.08 -5.33 -8.60
N VAL A 153 1.40 -4.91 -7.36
CA VAL A 153 2.29 -3.79 -7.11
C VAL A 153 3.70 -4.07 -7.64
N ASN A 154 4.10 -5.34 -7.77
CA ASN A 154 5.36 -5.71 -8.43
C ASN A 154 5.51 -5.16 -9.85
N TYR A 155 4.43 -5.02 -10.62
CA TYR A 155 4.47 -4.47 -11.98
C TYR A 155 4.86 -2.99 -12.03
N TYR A 156 4.68 -2.26 -10.92
CA TYR A 156 5.10 -0.85 -10.82
C TYR A 156 6.62 -0.67 -10.84
N SER A 157 7.41 -1.75 -10.79
CA SER A 157 8.85 -1.72 -11.05
C SER A 157 9.21 -1.43 -12.51
N ASP A 158 8.25 -1.55 -13.44
CA ASP A 158 8.39 -1.09 -14.82
C ASP A 158 7.86 0.33 -14.96
N GLN A 159 8.70 1.26 -15.45
CA GLN A 159 8.33 2.68 -15.59
C GLN A 159 7.13 2.88 -16.51
N SER A 160 6.99 2.08 -17.56
CA SER A 160 5.89 2.23 -18.52
C SER A 160 4.56 1.76 -17.93
N PHE A 161 4.59 0.71 -17.09
CA PHE A 161 3.42 0.27 -16.33
C PHE A 161 3.04 1.32 -15.28
N PHE A 162 4.02 1.83 -14.53
CA PHE A 162 3.85 2.89 -13.53
C PHE A 162 3.18 4.12 -14.14
N ASP A 163 3.71 4.65 -15.24
CA ASP A 163 3.19 5.85 -15.91
C ASP A 163 1.75 5.67 -16.41
N LYS A 164 1.42 4.45 -16.85
CA LYS A 164 0.09 4.10 -17.36
C LYS A 164 -0.94 3.91 -16.25
N HIS A 165 -0.51 3.45 -15.06
CA HIS A 165 -1.41 3.05 -13.96
C HIS A 165 -1.14 3.84 -12.67
N LYS A 166 -0.71 5.09 -12.78
CA LYS A 166 -0.27 5.92 -11.65
C LYS A 166 -1.36 6.34 -10.66
N TYR A 167 -2.62 6.03 -10.92
CA TYR A 167 -3.71 6.40 -10.02
C TYR A 167 -4.16 5.24 -9.17
N VAL A 168 -4.30 5.50 -7.86
CA VAL A 168 -4.84 4.56 -6.88
C VAL A 168 -5.99 5.22 -6.14
N VAL A 169 -7.04 4.48 -5.88
CA VAL A 169 -8.22 4.95 -5.15
C VAL A 169 -8.33 4.18 -3.85
N VAL A 170 -8.55 4.92 -2.77
CA VAL A 170 -8.93 4.36 -1.48
C VAL A 170 -10.34 4.82 -1.15
N GLU A 171 -11.23 3.88 -0.98
CA GLU A 171 -12.60 4.11 -0.50
C GLU A 171 -12.65 3.85 1.01
N THR A 172 -13.34 4.71 1.72
CA THR A 172 -13.70 4.52 3.13
C THR A 172 -15.23 4.57 3.27
N PRO A 173 -15.81 4.19 4.40
CA PRO A 173 -17.26 4.35 4.62
C PRO A 173 -17.78 5.78 4.40
N GLN A 174 -16.89 6.78 4.53
CA GLN A 174 -17.25 8.21 4.48
C GLN A 174 -16.98 8.88 3.15
N ARG A 175 -15.91 8.44 2.42
CA ARG A 175 -15.45 9.12 1.19
C ARG A 175 -14.45 8.29 0.40
N LYS A 176 -14.15 8.78 -0.81
CA LYS A 176 -13.02 8.30 -1.61
C LYS A 176 -11.83 9.24 -1.50
N TYR A 177 -10.64 8.65 -1.55
CA TYR A 177 -9.36 9.33 -1.70
C TYR A 177 -8.74 8.91 -3.02
N TYR A 178 -8.18 9.87 -3.73
CA TYR A 178 -7.52 9.62 -5.02
C TYR A 178 -6.05 9.99 -4.87
N TYR A 179 -5.20 9.00 -5.10
CA TYR A 179 -3.76 9.15 -5.00
C TYR A 179 -3.12 9.06 -6.38
N GLU A 180 -2.04 9.80 -6.58
CA GLU A 180 -1.17 9.63 -7.73
C GLU A 180 0.17 9.07 -7.24
N ALA A 181 0.61 7.96 -7.86
CA ALA A 181 1.88 7.32 -7.52
C ALA A 181 3.04 8.29 -7.80
N PHE A 182 3.91 8.48 -6.82
CA PHE A 182 5.07 9.34 -6.98
C PHE A 182 6.37 8.56 -7.09
N ALA A 183 6.47 7.40 -6.45
CA ALA A 183 7.67 6.58 -6.48
C ALA A 183 7.36 5.10 -6.20
N MET A 184 8.17 4.21 -6.77
CA MET A 184 8.24 2.80 -6.46
C MET A 184 9.65 2.48 -5.99
N VAL A 185 9.78 1.89 -4.80
CA VAL A 185 11.05 1.54 -4.19
C VAL A 185 11.05 0.06 -3.84
N ILE A 186 12.12 -0.64 -4.19
CA ILE A 186 12.38 -2.01 -3.76
C ILE A 186 13.62 -1.99 -2.88
N VAL A 187 13.46 -2.30 -1.60
CA VAL A 187 14.53 -2.24 -0.62
C VAL A 187 14.57 -3.49 0.25
N PRO A 188 15.74 -3.82 0.84
CA PRO A 188 15.83 -4.85 1.86
C PRO A 188 14.93 -4.56 3.06
N GLU A 189 14.45 -5.62 3.74
CA GLU A 189 13.54 -5.52 4.89
C GLU A 189 14.10 -4.69 6.05
N ASP A 190 15.42 -4.66 6.21
CA ASP A 190 16.13 -3.92 7.25
C ASP A 190 16.34 -2.43 6.92
N THR A 191 15.84 -1.97 5.78
CA THR A 191 15.95 -0.55 5.39
C THR A 191 15.02 0.31 6.23
N ALA A 192 15.58 1.32 6.91
CA ALA A 192 14.88 2.16 7.88
C ALA A 192 13.98 3.23 7.21
N PHE A 193 13.04 2.82 6.35
CA PHE A 193 12.07 3.76 5.76
C PHE A 193 10.81 3.94 6.59
N TYR A 194 10.48 2.96 7.43
CA TYR A 194 9.27 2.99 8.23
C TYR A 194 9.34 4.06 9.31
N ARG A 195 8.42 5.02 9.26
CA ARG A 195 8.20 6.06 10.27
C ARG A 195 6.74 6.49 10.29
N THR A 196 6.17 6.65 11.48
CA THR A 196 4.78 7.10 11.70
C THR A 196 4.70 8.49 12.33
N SER A 197 5.81 9.05 12.82
CA SER A 197 5.86 10.35 13.47
C SER A 197 6.99 11.23 12.94
N PHE A 198 6.73 12.54 12.88
CA PHE A 198 7.63 13.55 12.35
C PHE A 198 7.66 14.77 13.25
N LYS A 199 8.85 15.30 13.46
CA LYS A 199 9.08 16.44 14.33
C LYS A 199 8.45 17.73 13.78
N ASP A 200 8.60 17.96 12.48
CA ASP A 200 8.12 19.15 11.76
C ASP A 200 8.01 18.85 10.25
N ASP A 201 7.65 19.87 9.47
CA ASP A 201 7.50 19.75 8.01
C ASP A 201 8.83 19.43 7.30
N LYS A 202 9.94 19.92 7.85
CA LYS A 202 11.26 19.65 7.29
C LYS A 202 11.64 18.18 7.46
N ASP A 203 11.49 17.63 8.67
CA ASP A 203 11.74 16.22 8.96
C ASP A 203 10.83 15.30 8.14
N PHE A 204 9.57 15.69 7.95
CA PHE A 204 8.65 14.95 7.08
C PHE A 204 9.11 14.98 5.63
N LYS A 205 9.47 16.15 5.11
CA LYS A 205 9.94 16.28 3.74
C LYS A 205 11.24 15.52 3.49
N GLU A 206 12.17 15.53 4.43
CA GLU A 206 13.41 14.74 4.35
C GLU A 206 13.12 13.24 4.20
N GLN A 207 12.14 12.71 4.93
CA GLN A 207 11.71 11.31 4.76
C GLN A 207 11.17 11.04 3.36
N LEU A 208 10.34 11.92 2.84
CA LEU A 208 9.77 11.76 1.51
C LEU A 208 10.84 11.90 0.40
N ASP A 209 11.78 12.83 0.57
CA ASP A 209 12.91 13.01 -0.35
C ASP A 209 13.79 11.74 -0.38
N ILE A 210 14.07 11.13 0.78
CA ILE A 210 14.82 9.87 0.86
C ILE A 210 14.11 8.76 0.07
N ILE A 211 12.80 8.59 0.23
CA ILE A 211 12.01 7.60 -0.51
C ILE A 211 12.09 7.89 -2.01
N TYR A 212 11.86 9.14 -2.40
CA TYR A 212 11.87 9.54 -3.81
C TYR A 212 13.24 9.40 -4.46
N ASP A 213 14.32 9.79 -3.77
CA ASP A 213 15.69 9.74 -4.30
C ASP A 213 16.18 8.29 -4.43
N THR A 214 15.76 7.41 -3.51
CA THR A 214 16.10 5.98 -3.55
C THR A 214 15.37 5.23 -4.66
N ALA A 215 14.23 5.77 -5.13
CA ALA A 215 13.39 5.08 -6.10
C ALA A 215 14.00 5.01 -7.50
N ASP A 216 14.02 3.79 -8.09
CA ASP A 216 14.39 3.58 -9.49
C ASP A 216 13.27 3.99 -10.44
N VAL A 217 12.01 3.78 -10.04
CA VAL A 217 10.81 4.15 -10.79
C VAL A 217 10.07 5.26 -10.06
N LYS A 218 9.83 6.38 -10.75
CA LYS A 218 9.22 7.55 -10.12
C LYS A 218 8.49 8.46 -11.12
N ASN A 219 7.54 9.21 -10.61
CA ASN A 219 6.85 10.25 -11.35
C ASN A 219 7.68 11.54 -11.30
N LYS A 220 8.36 11.87 -12.42
CA LYS A 220 9.23 13.02 -12.52
C LYS A 220 8.49 14.36 -12.61
N ASP A 221 7.18 14.31 -12.88
CA ASP A 221 6.32 15.50 -12.97
C ASP A 221 5.81 15.96 -11.61
N LEU A 222 5.86 15.07 -10.60
CA LEU A 222 5.44 15.39 -9.25
C LEU A 222 6.59 15.99 -8.43
N LYS A 223 6.23 16.98 -7.62
CA LYS A 223 7.13 17.56 -6.60
C LYS A 223 6.66 17.11 -5.23
N VAL A 224 7.57 16.52 -4.48
CA VAL A 224 7.33 16.15 -3.08
C VAL A 224 7.08 17.40 -2.24
N SER A 225 5.96 17.42 -1.51
CA SER A 225 5.54 18.53 -0.66
C SER A 225 5.11 18.06 0.72
N ALA A 226 5.58 18.71 1.76
CA ALA A 226 5.18 18.42 3.13
C ALA A 226 3.72 18.81 3.45
N SER A 227 3.05 19.57 2.57
CA SER A 227 1.63 19.92 2.71
C SER A 227 0.68 18.83 2.23
N ASP A 228 1.18 17.86 1.45
CA ASP A 228 0.38 16.79 0.91
C ASP A 228 0.28 15.61 1.89
N LYS A 229 -0.67 14.72 1.63
CA LYS A 229 -0.79 13.46 2.36
C LYS A 229 -0.28 12.31 1.49
N TYR A 230 0.35 11.35 2.13
CA TYR A 230 0.99 10.23 1.47
C TYR A 230 0.43 8.90 1.96
N LEU A 231 0.36 7.95 1.04
CA LEU A 231 0.06 6.55 1.28
C LEU A 231 1.28 5.72 0.85
N VAL A 232 1.72 4.82 1.69
CA VAL A 232 2.85 3.91 1.45
C VAL A 232 2.41 2.48 1.73
#